data_21faf763dce57523f926301dff6d0366
#
_entry.id   21faf763dce57523f926301dff6d0366
#
_cell.length_a   1.000
_cell.length_b   1.000
_cell.length_c   1.000
_cell.angle_alpha   90.00
_cell.angle_beta   90.00
_cell.angle_gamma   90.00
#
_symmetry.space_group_name_H-M   'P 1'
#
loop_
_entity.id
_entity.type
_entity.pdbx_description
1 polymer ?
#
loop_
_entity_poly.entity_id
_entity_poly.type
_entity_poly.pdbx_seq_one_letter_code
_entity_poly.pdbx_strand_id
1 'polypeptide(L)'
;MIDEGLTITIMKGRILGFPIIFILLAGAAFSFTNDALVEDWLRNNTITINAEESQTLSIQENETWLVLVVDFRDDNNQAEEMISAAESMLKPNAQEYFDTLSHGTVSLEIDIHNVMFTAANPMTSYGVDNGAERDSAVDGTHLPMMLAEEAIVEFSDSIDWSKYDLDNDGTVDRLMILHTAIGQETGGDSNRLSLIHIS
;
A
#
# COMPACT_ATOMS: atom_id res chain seq x y z
N MET A 1 48.66 26.21 31.66
CA MET A 1 47.54 25.59 32.38
C MET A 1 46.76 24.81 31.33
N ILE A 2 47.16 23.57 31.13
CA ILE A 2 46.64 22.67 30.07
C ILE A 2 45.40 21.99 30.65
N ASP A 3 44.32 22.10 29.92
CA ASP A 3 42.96 21.73 30.22
C ASP A 3 42.79 20.27 30.65
N GLU A 4 42.82 19.97 31.95
CA GLU A 4 42.53 18.64 32.49
C GLU A 4 41.09 18.18 32.25
N GLY A 5 40.20 19.10 31.89
CA GLY A 5 38.78 18.80 31.63
C GLY A 5 38.54 17.98 30.35
N LEU A 6 39.31 18.25 29.29
CA LEU A 6 39.19 17.57 28.00
C LEU A 6 39.64 16.10 28.04
N THR A 7 40.70 15.86 28.83
CA THR A 7 41.27 14.51 29.01
C THR A 7 40.32 13.57 29.77
N ILE A 8 39.62 14.10 30.80
CA ILE A 8 38.67 13.32 31.61
C ILE A 8 37.42 13.01 30.82
N THR A 9 36.96 13.93 29.95
CA THR A 9 35.79 13.71 29.09
C THR A 9 36.06 12.64 28.04
N ILE A 10 37.23 12.62 27.43
CA ILE A 10 37.64 11.60 26.45
C ILE A 10 37.78 10.21 27.11
N MET A 11 38.30 10.16 28.33
CA MET A 11 38.39 8.89 29.09
C MET A 11 37.02 8.37 29.50
N LYS A 12 36.04 9.22 29.94
CA LYS A 12 34.66 8.78 30.24
C LYS A 12 33.97 8.22 29.02
N GLY A 13 34.09 8.83 27.86
CA GLY A 13 33.49 8.31 26.62
C GLY A 13 34.09 6.97 26.20
N ARG A 14 35.37 6.76 26.37
CA ARG A 14 36.04 5.48 26.07
C ARG A 14 35.67 4.36 27.04
N ILE A 15 35.56 4.66 28.34
CA ILE A 15 35.18 3.66 29.36
C ILE A 15 33.74 3.17 29.15
N LEU A 16 32.81 4.03 28.71
CA LEU A 16 31.42 3.63 28.40
C LEU A 16 31.30 2.87 27.09
N GLY A 17 32.16 3.12 26.11
CA GLY A 17 32.15 2.43 24.83
C GLY A 17 32.49 0.95 24.92
N PHE A 18 33.47 0.58 25.75
CA PHE A 18 33.87 -0.83 25.91
C PHE A 18 32.77 -1.75 26.44
N PRO A 19 32.03 -1.42 27.51
CA PRO A 19 30.94 -2.31 27.97
C PRO A 19 29.79 -2.43 26.96
N ILE A 20 29.48 -1.37 26.19
CA ILE A 20 28.46 -1.44 25.15
C ILE A 20 28.87 -2.38 24.03
N ILE A 21 30.11 -2.26 23.54
CA ILE A 21 30.64 -3.17 22.50
C ILE A 21 30.68 -4.61 23.03
N PHE A 22 31.08 -4.81 24.28
CA PHE A 22 31.08 -6.17 24.87
C PHE A 22 29.68 -6.76 24.99
N ILE A 23 28.68 -5.98 25.37
CA ILE A 23 27.26 -6.41 25.45
C ILE A 23 26.74 -6.77 24.06
N LEU A 24 27.06 -5.96 23.04
CA LEU A 24 26.65 -6.25 21.67
C LEU A 24 27.31 -7.52 21.11
N LEU A 25 28.60 -7.72 21.37
CA LEU A 25 29.34 -8.91 20.95
C LEU A 25 28.86 -10.16 21.69
N ALA A 26 28.57 -10.06 23.00
CA ALA A 26 28.03 -11.16 23.79
C ALA A 26 26.61 -11.50 23.35
N GLY A 27 25.79 -10.51 23.03
CA GLY A 27 24.44 -10.69 22.46
C GLY A 27 24.48 -11.40 21.11
N ALA A 28 25.36 -10.96 20.21
CA ALA A 28 25.55 -11.61 18.92
C ALA A 28 26.05 -13.04 19.06
N ALA A 29 27.04 -13.30 19.91
CA ALA A 29 27.53 -14.65 20.18
C ALA A 29 26.47 -15.55 20.81
N PHE A 30 25.67 -15.02 21.72
CA PHE A 30 24.52 -15.73 22.31
C PHE A 30 23.50 -16.11 21.25
N SER A 31 23.11 -15.18 20.38
CA SER A 31 22.17 -15.45 19.30
C SER A 31 22.66 -16.50 18.33
N PHE A 32 23.96 -16.51 18.03
CA PHE A 32 24.59 -17.47 17.13
C PHE A 32 24.69 -18.88 17.73
N THR A 33 24.82 -18.99 19.06
CA THR A 33 24.96 -20.29 19.76
C THR A 33 23.64 -20.85 20.29
N ASN A 34 22.58 -20.04 20.34
CA ASN A 34 21.28 -20.38 20.89
C ASN A 34 20.14 -20.05 19.92
N ASP A 35 20.36 -20.39 18.69
CA ASP A 35 19.47 -20.17 17.56
C ASP A 35 17.98 -20.53 17.89
N ALA A 36 17.76 -21.76 18.37
CA ALA A 36 16.42 -22.23 18.75
C ALA A 36 15.78 -21.40 19.88
N LEU A 37 16.58 -20.89 20.84
CA LEU A 37 16.04 -20.06 21.92
C LEU A 37 15.69 -18.66 21.45
N VAL A 38 16.47 -18.11 20.51
CA VAL A 38 16.22 -16.82 19.89
C VAL A 38 14.99 -16.90 18.99
N GLU A 39 14.86 -17.95 18.20
CA GLU A 39 13.67 -18.18 17.38
C GLU A 39 12.41 -18.35 18.23
N ASP A 40 12.47 -19.12 19.30
CA ASP A 40 11.33 -19.30 20.21
C ASP A 40 10.97 -17.99 20.93
N TRP A 41 11.98 -17.22 21.35
CA TRP A 41 11.75 -15.89 21.93
C TRP A 41 11.14 -14.92 20.93
N LEU A 42 11.64 -14.87 19.69
CA LEU A 42 11.08 -14.04 18.63
C LEU A 42 9.64 -14.45 18.32
N ARG A 43 9.38 -15.75 18.22
CA ARG A 43 8.03 -16.27 17.95
C ARG A 43 7.04 -15.93 19.07
N ASN A 44 7.48 -15.99 20.33
CA ASN A 44 6.63 -15.71 21.50
C ASN A 44 6.51 -14.21 21.82
N ASN A 45 7.45 -13.37 21.36
CA ASN A 45 7.46 -11.91 21.54
C ASN A 45 7.27 -11.14 20.24
N THR A 46 7.06 -11.83 19.13
CA THR A 46 6.47 -11.19 17.95
C THR A 46 5.13 -10.68 18.41
N ILE A 47 4.98 -9.37 18.49
CA ILE A 47 3.68 -8.74 18.65
C ILE A 47 2.88 -9.31 17.49
N THR A 48 1.98 -10.24 17.79
CA THR A 48 0.91 -10.56 16.86
C THR A 48 0.13 -9.28 16.79
N ILE A 49 0.48 -8.43 15.85
CA ILE A 49 -0.47 -7.47 15.34
C ILE A 49 -1.57 -8.40 14.87
N ASN A 50 -2.67 -8.45 15.62
CA ASN A 50 -3.94 -8.86 15.07
C ASN A 50 -4.36 -7.75 14.07
N ALA A 51 -3.59 -7.58 13.02
CA ALA A 51 -4.16 -7.42 11.74
C ALA A 51 -5.00 -8.70 11.61
N GLU A 52 -6.32 -8.62 11.53
CA GLU A 52 -7.03 -9.59 10.74
C GLU A 52 -6.11 -9.79 9.55
N GLU A 53 -5.50 -10.96 9.44
CA GLU A 53 -4.72 -11.31 8.29
C GLU A 53 -5.72 -11.23 7.14
N SER A 54 -5.80 -10.08 6.48
CA SER A 54 -6.23 -10.07 5.12
C SER A 54 -5.18 -10.92 4.45
N GLN A 55 -5.51 -12.18 4.21
CA GLN A 55 -4.66 -13.08 3.48
C GLN A 55 -4.60 -12.49 2.08
N THR A 56 -3.60 -11.67 1.83
CA THR A 56 -3.31 -11.21 0.47
C THR A 56 -3.01 -12.44 -0.33
N LEU A 57 -3.93 -12.79 -1.21
CA LEU A 57 -3.75 -13.91 -2.10
C LEU A 57 -2.46 -13.69 -2.91
N SER A 58 -1.56 -14.68 -2.91
CA SER A 58 -0.38 -14.65 -3.75
C SER A 58 -0.78 -14.61 -5.23
N ILE A 59 0.10 -14.10 -6.10
CA ILE A 59 -0.14 -14.05 -7.56
C ILE A 59 -0.43 -15.45 -8.09
N GLN A 60 -1.55 -15.59 -8.80
CA GLN A 60 -2.02 -16.82 -9.41
C GLN A 60 -1.54 -16.94 -10.86
N GLU A 61 -1.61 -18.14 -11.43
CA GLU A 61 -1.30 -18.35 -12.87
C GLU A 61 -2.27 -17.59 -13.79
N ASN A 62 -3.52 -17.42 -13.34
CA ASN A 62 -4.53 -16.64 -14.02
C ASN A 62 -5.03 -15.56 -13.06
N GLU A 63 -4.64 -14.32 -13.31
CA GLU A 63 -5.06 -13.15 -12.57
C GLU A 63 -6.18 -12.42 -13.33
N THR A 64 -7.23 -12.05 -12.61
CA THR A 64 -8.30 -11.19 -13.13
C THR A 64 -8.45 -9.98 -12.24
N TRP A 65 -8.18 -8.80 -12.77
CA TRP A 65 -8.22 -7.55 -12.02
C TRP A 65 -9.41 -6.72 -12.45
N LEU A 66 -10.25 -6.36 -11.48
CA LEU A 66 -11.31 -5.38 -11.70
C LEU A 66 -10.74 -3.97 -11.60
N VAL A 67 -11.06 -3.13 -12.57
CA VAL A 67 -10.71 -1.70 -12.57
C VAL A 67 -11.98 -0.86 -12.58
N LEU A 68 -12.14 -0.01 -11.58
CA LEU A 68 -13.18 1.00 -11.51
C LEU A 68 -12.60 2.37 -11.84
N VAL A 69 -13.17 3.07 -12.82
CA VAL A 69 -12.79 4.43 -13.15
C VAL A 69 -13.65 5.39 -12.33
N VAL A 70 -12.98 6.30 -11.61
CA VAL A 70 -13.63 7.23 -10.69
C VAL A 70 -13.36 8.67 -11.12
N ASP A 71 -14.42 9.44 -11.23
CA ASP A 71 -14.40 10.89 -11.42
C ASP A 71 -14.84 11.61 -10.14
N PHE A 72 -14.58 12.91 -10.03
CA PHE A 72 -14.95 13.69 -8.86
C PHE A 72 -16.06 14.67 -9.18
N ARG A 73 -16.82 15.03 -8.15
CA ARG A 73 -18.00 15.88 -8.27
C ARG A 73 -17.75 17.24 -8.95
N ASP A 74 -16.55 17.78 -8.81
CA ASP A 74 -16.13 19.06 -9.38
C ASP A 74 -15.47 18.94 -10.75
N ASP A 75 -15.24 17.72 -11.23
CA ASP A 75 -14.78 17.42 -12.57
C ASP A 75 -15.99 17.16 -13.50
N ASN A 76 -15.78 17.29 -14.79
CA ASN A 76 -16.79 17.02 -15.81
C ASN A 76 -16.20 16.19 -16.94
N ASN A 77 -15.48 15.14 -16.58
CA ASN A 77 -14.86 14.26 -17.56
C ASN A 77 -15.95 13.42 -18.28
N GLN A 78 -15.67 13.11 -19.53
CA GLN A 78 -16.57 12.25 -20.29
C GLN A 78 -16.24 10.79 -19.99
N ALA A 79 -17.22 10.04 -19.44
CA ALA A 79 -17.03 8.67 -19.01
C ALA A 79 -16.43 7.77 -20.12
N GLU A 80 -16.96 7.87 -21.34
CA GLU A 80 -16.49 7.08 -22.47
C GLU A 80 -15.02 7.36 -22.83
N GLU A 81 -14.61 8.64 -22.75
CA GLU A 81 -13.22 9.06 -22.99
C GLU A 81 -12.27 8.53 -21.91
N MET A 82 -12.67 8.63 -20.63
CA MET A 82 -11.85 8.20 -19.50
C MET A 82 -11.72 6.68 -19.46
N ILE A 83 -12.79 5.94 -19.69
CA ILE A 83 -12.77 4.47 -19.78
C ILE A 83 -11.89 4.01 -20.95
N SER A 84 -12.02 4.64 -22.12
CA SER A 84 -11.18 4.34 -23.29
C SER A 84 -9.70 4.62 -23.03
N ALA A 85 -9.40 5.71 -22.32
CA ALA A 85 -8.04 6.04 -21.91
C ALA A 85 -7.47 4.98 -20.93
N ALA A 86 -8.25 4.56 -19.95
CA ALA A 86 -7.89 3.48 -19.02
C ALA A 86 -7.61 2.16 -19.76
N GLU A 87 -8.46 1.79 -20.71
CA GLU A 87 -8.25 0.62 -21.54
C GLU A 87 -6.94 0.68 -22.33
N SER A 88 -6.70 1.81 -22.98
CA SER A 88 -5.50 2.00 -23.79
C SER A 88 -4.21 2.00 -22.98
N MET A 89 -4.28 2.48 -21.73
CA MET A 89 -3.14 2.54 -20.81
C MET A 89 -2.84 1.18 -20.18
N LEU A 90 -3.89 0.48 -19.71
CA LEU A 90 -3.71 -0.70 -18.86
C LEU A 90 -3.63 -2.00 -19.67
N LYS A 91 -4.59 -2.26 -20.56
CA LYS A 91 -4.71 -3.58 -21.19
C LYS A 91 -3.43 -4.04 -21.89
N PRO A 92 -2.81 -3.27 -22.83
CA PRO A 92 -1.59 -3.75 -23.47
C PRO A 92 -0.39 -3.74 -22.52
N ASN A 93 -0.18 -2.66 -21.77
CA ASN A 93 1.05 -2.45 -21.04
C ASN A 93 1.16 -3.32 -19.79
N ALA A 94 0.08 -3.44 -19.01
CA ALA A 94 0.10 -4.24 -17.80
C ALA A 94 0.15 -5.73 -18.12
N GLN A 95 -0.54 -6.19 -19.13
CA GLN A 95 -0.45 -7.59 -19.60
C GLN A 95 0.95 -7.93 -20.06
N GLU A 96 1.58 -7.09 -20.91
CA GLU A 96 2.96 -7.29 -21.35
C GLU A 96 3.97 -7.26 -20.19
N TYR A 97 3.74 -6.37 -19.22
CA TYR A 97 4.57 -6.26 -18.03
C TYR A 97 4.50 -7.54 -17.19
N PHE A 98 3.31 -8.06 -16.93
CA PHE A 98 3.12 -9.29 -16.17
C PHE A 98 3.69 -10.51 -16.90
N ASP A 99 3.47 -10.61 -18.22
CA ASP A 99 4.04 -11.68 -19.05
C ASP A 99 5.58 -11.67 -18.99
N THR A 100 6.16 -10.47 -19.11
CA THR A 100 7.62 -10.31 -19.04
C THR A 100 8.19 -10.66 -17.67
N LEU A 101 7.58 -10.17 -16.58
CA LEU A 101 8.06 -10.42 -15.22
C LEU A 101 7.89 -11.88 -14.79
N SER A 102 6.81 -12.50 -15.20
CA SER A 102 6.51 -13.89 -14.87
C SER A 102 7.18 -14.91 -15.81
N HIS A 103 7.91 -14.45 -16.83
CA HIS A 103 8.42 -15.30 -17.90
C HIS A 103 7.32 -16.13 -18.59
N GLY A 104 6.15 -15.54 -18.79
CA GLY A 104 5.01 -16.17 -19.43
C GLY A 104 4.26 -17.19 -18.55
N THR A 105 4.50 -17.18 -17.24
CA THR A 105 3.82 -18.10 -16.30
C THR A 105 2.53 -17.54 -15.72
N VAL A 106 2.32 -16.21 -15.78
CA VAL A 106 1.12 -15.55 -15.29
C VAL A 106 0.37 -14.90 -16.45
N SER A 107 -0.91 -15.23 -16.57
CA SER A 107 -1.84 -14.55 -17.49
C SER A 107 -2.63 -13.51 -16.72
N LEU A 108 -2.58 -12.26 -17.15
CA LEU A 108 -3.36 -11.17 -16.55
C LEU A 108 -4.51 -10.77 -17.47
N GLU A 109 -5.73 -10.86 -16.96
CA GLU A 109 -6.92 -10.24 -17.53
C GLU A 109 -7.26 -8.96 -16.75
N ILE A 110 -7.44 -7.85 -17.47
CA ILE A 110 -7.89 -6.57 -16.89
C ILE A 110 -9.30 -6.31 -17.36
N ASP A 111 -10.23 -6.30 -16.42
CA ASP A 111 -11.64 -6.03 -16.64
C ASP A 111 -11.97 -4.61 -16.14
N ILE A 112 -12.15 -3.68 -17.09
CA ILE A 112 -12.48 -2.30 -16.77
C ILE A 112 -13.98 -2.17 -16.83
N HIS A 113 -14.60 -1.78 -15.69
CA HIS A 113 -16.03 -1.57 -15.63
C HIS A 113 -16.43 -0.44 -16.59
N ASN A 114 -17.48 -0.69 -17.38
CA ASN A 114 -17.90 0.19 -18.47
C ASN A 114 -18.71 1.42 -18.02
N VAL A 115 -18.87 1.60 -16.72
CA VAL A 115 -19.53 2.77 -16.12
C VAL A 115 -18.54 3.47 -15.18
N MET A 116 -18.36 4.76 -15.39
CA MET A 116 -17.53 5.59 -14.51
C MET A 116 -18.33 6.01 -13.29
N PHE A 117 -17.75 5.83 -12.11
CA PHE A 117 -18.32 6.31 -10.85
C PHE A 117 -18.00 7.79 -10.68
N THR A 118 -18.96 8.59 -10.23
CA THR A 118 -18.72 9.98 -9.83
C THR A 118 -18.82 10.08 -8.31
N ALA A 119 -17.69 10.35 -7.66
CA ALA A 119 -17.60 10.49 -6.21
C ALA A 119 -18.48 11.61 -5.66
N ALA A 120 -19.02 11.42 -4.46
CA ALA A 120 -19.96 12.36 -3.85
C ALA A 120 -19.34 13.72 -3.54
N ASN A 121 -18.02 13.77 -3.33
CA ASN A 121 -17.28 14.96 -2.95
C ASN A 121 -16.19 15.31 -3.98
N PRO A 122 -15.64 16.54 -3.91
CA PRO A 122 -14.47 16.93 -4.68
C PRO A 122 -13.25 16.07 -4.34
N MET A 123 -12.31 15.92 -5.26
CA MET A 123 -11.05 15.19 -5.05
C MET A 123 -10.31 15.61 -3.78
N THR A 124 -10.30 16.91 -3.48
CA THR A 124 -9.65 17.48 -2.29
C THR A 124 -10.22 16.96 -0.96
N SER A 125 -11.40 16.36 -0.98
CA SER A 125 -11.98 15.73 0.21
C SER A 125 -11.41 14.34 0.50
N TYR A 126 -10.79 13.71 -0.49
CA TYR A 126 -10.20 12.38 -0.39
C TYR A 126 -8.66 12.40 -0.32
N GLY A 127 -8.04 13.54 -0.63
CA GLY A 127 -6.59 13.70 -0.67
C GLY A 127 -6.01 14.62 0.42
N VAL A 128 -6.73 14.86 1.51
CA VAL A 128 -6.24 15.71 2.60
C VAL A 128 -5.16 14.99 3.39
N ASP A 129 -4.01 15.67 3.56
CA ASP A 129 -2.93 15.20 4.42
C ASP A 129 -3.15 15.64 5.86
N ASN A 130 -2.97 14.74 6.81
CA ASN A 130 -3.00 15.02 8.24
C ASN A 130 -1.59 14.87 8.85
N GLY A 131 -0.85 15.94 8.88
CA GLY A 131 0.51 15.95 9.40
C GLY A 131 1.48 15.10 8.57
N ALA A 132 1.91 13.96 9.10
CA ALA A 132 2.79 13.02 8.41
C ALA A 132 2.03 11.92 7.63
N GLU A 133 0.74 11.81 7.86
CA GLU A 133 -0.12 10.81 7.23
C GLU A 133 -0.77 11.41 5.98
N ARG A 134 -0.55 10.76 4.85
CA ARG A 134 -1.13 11.18 3.57
C ARG A 134 -2.56 10.67 3.45
N ASP A 135 -3.38 11.44 2.74
CA ASP A 135 -4.76 11.09 2.40
C ASP A 135 -5.55 10.56 3.61
N SER A 136 -5.37 11.21 4.77
CA SER A 136 -5.95 10.79 6.04
C SER A 136 -6.72 11.91 6.71
N ALA A 137 -7.89 11.59 7.25
CA ALA A 137 -8.66 12.52 8.08
C ALA A 137 -8.03 12.67 9.48
N VAL A 138 -8.45 13.72 10.20
CA VAL A 138 -7.95 14.02 11.56
C VAL A 138 -8.23 12.88 12.56
N ASP A 139 -9.26 12.10 12.33
CA ASP A 139 -9.63 10.93 13.14
C ASP A 139 -8.89 9.65 12.76
N GLY A 140 -7.97 9.72 11.79
CA GLY A 140 -7.20 8.57 11.28
C GLY A 140 -7.91 7.77 10.19
N THR A 141 -9.06 8.22 9.71
CA THR A 141 -9.74 7.56 8.58
C THR A 141 -8.89 7.70 7.32
N HIS A 142 -8.65 6.59 6.65
CA HIS A 142 -7.94 6.55 5.37
C HIS A 142 -8.90 6.93 4.25
N LEU A 143 -8.75 8.13 3.70
CA LEU A 143 -9.70 8.74 2.76
C LEU A 143 -9.82 7.99 1.42
N PRO A 144 -8.75 7.41 0.86
CA PRO A 144 -8.85 6.58 -0.32
C PRO A 144 -9.73 5.34 -0.15
N MET A 145 -9.73 4.75 1.06
CA MET A 145 -10.62 3.63 1.35
C MET A 145 -12.08 4.06 1.31
N MET A 146 -12.40 5.26 1.78
CA MET A 146 -13.77 5.80 1.67
C MET A 146 -14.19 5.96 0.20
N LEU A 147 -13.28 6.43 -0.66
CA LEU A 147 -13.56 6.52 -2.10
C LEU A 147 -13.81 5.14 -2.73
N ALA A 148 -13.02 4.14 -2.34
CA ALA A 148 -13.22 2.77 -2.80
C ALA A 148 -14.55 2.20 -2.29
N GLU A 149 -14.90 2.41 -1.03
CA GLU A 149 -16.17 1.99 -0.45
C GLU A 149 -17.37 2.62 -1.18
N GLU A 150 -17.31 3.93 -1.48
CA GLU A 150 -18.36 4.59 -2.26
C GLU A 150 -18.56 3.95 -3.63
N ALA A 151 -17.47 3.67 -4.35
CA ALA A 151 -17.52 3.02 -5.67
C ALA A 151 -18.04 1.57 -5.58
N ILE A 152 -17.61 0.80 -4.60
CA ILE A 152 -18.08 -0.58 -4.38
C ILE A 152 -19.58 -0.60 -4.07
N VAL A 153 -20.05 0.30 -3.21
CA VAL A 153 -21.47 0.41 -2.86
C VAL A 153 -22.31 0.76 -4.07
N GLU A 154 -21.86 1.71 -4.90
CA GLU A 154 -22.57 2.11 -6.12
C GLU A 154 -22.74 0.93 -7.11
N PHE A 155 -21.71 0.12 -7.24
CA PHE A 155 -21.70 -1.00 -8.18
C PHE A 155 -22.07 -2.35 -7.56
N SER A 156 -22.50 -2.37 -6.30
CA SER A 156 -22.78 -3.61 -5.56
C SER A 156 -23.73 -4.57 -6.30
N ASP A 157 -24.76 -4.03 -6.97
CA ASP A 157 -25.78 -4.80 -7.68
C ASP A 157 -25.49 -5.00 -9.19
N SER A 158 -24.47 -4.30 -9.73
CA SER A 158 -24.19 -4.27 -11.17
C SER A 158 -22.98 -5.12 -11.58
N ILE A 159 -22.09 -5.43 -10.63
CA ILE A 159 -20.87 -6.22 -10.84
C ILE A 159 -21.07 -7.61 -10.22
N ASP A 160 -20.69 -8.62 -10.99
CA ASP A 160 -20.56 -9.99 -10.45
C ASP A 160 -19.19 -10.11 -9.75
N TRP A 161 -19.17 -9.75 -8.47
CA TRP A 161 -17.99 -9.71 -7.63
C TRP A 161 -17.31 -11.07 -7.48
N SER A 162 -18.05 -12.17 -7.61
CA SER A 162 -17.49 -13.53 -7.50
C SER A 162 -16.43 -13.86 -8.57
N LYS A 163 -16.37 -13.09 -9.65
CA LYS A 163 -15.30 -13.25 -10.67
C LYS A 163 -13.94 -12.79 -10.20
N TYR A 164 -13.90 -11.94 -9.17
CA TYR A 164 -12.69 -11.30 -8.66
C TYR A 164 -12.30 -11.82 -7.29
N ASP A 165 -13.02 -12.82 -6.78
CA ASP A 165 -12.71 -13.66 -5.63
C ASP A 165 -12.03 -14.93 -6.18
N LEU A 166 -10.71 -14.87 -6.30
CA LEU A 166 -9.94 -15.89 -7.04
C LEU A 166 -9.72 -17.17 -6.23
N ASP A 167 -9.77 -17.09 -4.90
CA ASP A 167 -9.61 -18.24 -4.00
C ASP A 167 -10.93 -18.72 -3.37
N ASN A 168 -12.03 -18.02 -3.65
CA ASN A 168 -13.38 -18.30 -3.16
C ASN A 168 -13.51 -18.20 -1.63
N ASP A 169 -12.84 -17.23 -1.03
CA ASP A 169 -12.93 -16.94 0.40
C ASP A 169 -14.05 -15.94 0.76
N GLY A 170 -14.70 -15.36 -0.25
CA GLY A 170 -15.77 -14.37 -0.13
C GLY A 170 -15.28 -12.93 -0.17
N THR A 171 -13.99 -12.72 -0.44
CA THR A 171 -13.37 -11.40 -0.54
C THR A 171 -12.86 -11.17 -1.96
N VAL A 172 -12.94 -9.93 -2.45
CA VAL A 172 -12.38 -9.56 -3.75
C VAL A 172 -10.87 -9.40 -3.61
N ASP A 173 -10.10 -10.19 -4.38
CA ASP A 173 -8.64 -10.23 -4.29
C ASP A 173 -7.93 -9.11 -5.05
N ARG A 174 -8.53 -8.66 -6.15
CA ARG A 174 -7.89 -7.72 -7.06
C ARG A 174 -8.85 -6.63 -7.51
N LEU A 175 -8.77 -5.49 -6.82
CA LEU A 175 -9.50 -4.28 -7.18
C LEU A 175 -8.53 -3.12 -7.39
N MET A 176 -8.65 -2.44 -8.52
CA MET A 176 -7.93 -1.20 -8.81
C MET A 176 -8.92 -0.05 -8.97
N ILE A 177 -8.67 1.04 -8.28
CA ILE A 177 -9.38 2.30 -8.47
C ILE A 177 -8.49 3.24 -9.27
N LEU A 178 -8.97 3.67 -10.42
CA LEU A 178 -8.28 4.63 -11.29
C LEU A 178 -9.06 5.94 -11.30
N HIS A 179 -8.52 6.98 -10.68
CA HIS A 179 -9.17 8.29 -10.68
C HIS A 179 -8.70 9.18 -11.86
N THR A 180 -9.58 10.05 -12.32
CA THR A 180 -9.38 10.88 -13.50
C THR A 180 -8.54 12.14 -13.25
N ALA A 181 -8.43 12.56 -12.00
CA ALA A 181 -7.78 13.83 -11.65
C ALA A 181 -6.25 13.68 -11.50
N ILE A 182 -5.54 14.82 -11.54
CA ILE A 182 -4.09 14.88 -11.36
C ILE A 182 -3.75 14.59 -9.89
N GLY A 183 -3.01 13.51 -9.61
CA GLY A 183 -2.54 13.15 -8.28
C GLY A 183 -1.35 14.00 -7.80
N GLN A 184 -1.01 13.89 -6.52
CA GLN A 184 0.13 14.60 -5.91
C GLN A 184 1.46 14.27 -6.60
N GLU A 185 1.69 13.03 -6.96
CA GLU A 185 2.92 12.51 -7.58
C GLU A 185 3.16 13.08 -8.99
N THR A 186 2.12 13.56 -9.67
CA THR A 186 2.21 14.18 -11.00
C THR A 186 2.20 15.71 -10.97
N GLY A 187 2.37 16.30 -9.79
CA GLY A 187 2.44 17.74 -9.57
C GLY A 187 1.16 18.39 -9.07
N GLY A 188 0.24 17.62 -8.55
CA GLY A 188 -0.92 18.11 -7.79
C GLY A 188 -0.52 18.75 -6.46
N ASP A 189 -1.42 19.57 -5.91
CA ASP A 189 -1.26 20.16 -4.58
C ASP A 189 -1.33 19.10 -3.48
N SER A 190 -0.84 19.42 -2.26
CA SER A 190 -0.80 18.51 -1.10
C SER A 190 -2.17 18.09 -0.56
N ASN A 191 -3.25 18.63 -1.07
CA ASN A 191 -4.63 18.25 -0.76
C ASN A 191 -5.28 17.42 -1.89
N ARG A 192 -4.48 16.91 -2.81
CA ARG A 192 -4.92 15.99 -3.86
C ARG A 192 -4.56 14.57 -3.49
N LEU A 193 -5.37 13.66 -3.98
CA LEU A 193 -5.18 12.23 -3.76
C LEU A 193 -3.78 11.80 -4.22
N SER A 194 -3.08 11.06 -3.40
CA SER A 194 -1.83 10.43 -3.77
C SER A 194 -2.06 9.09 -4.48
N LEU A 195 -1.01 8.53 -5.06
CA LEU A 195 -1.08 7.22 -5.70
C LEU A 195 -1.24 6.15 -4.63
N ILE A 196 -2.28 5.32 -4.73
CA ILE A 196 -2.62 4.35 -3.71
C ILE A 196 -2.47 2.95 -4.27
N HIS A 197 -1.74 2.13 -3.53
CA HIS A 197 -1.86 0.70 -3.65
C HIS A 197 -2.94 0.23 -2.69
N ILE A 198 -4.07 -0.23 -3.23
CA ILE A 198 -5.04 -1.03 -2.50
C ILE A 198 -4.65 -2.47 -2.80
N SER A 199 -4.10 -3.13 -1.80
CA SER A 199 -3.83 -4.57 -1.82
C SER A 199 -4.91 -5.29 -1.03
#